data_73a4c21560e4d3358da3887d1b5c5be9
#
_entry.id   73a4c21560e4d3358da3887d1b5c5be9
#
_cell.length_a   1.000
_cell.length_b   1.000
_cell.length_c   1.000
_cell.angle_alpha   90.00
_cell.angle_beta   90.00
_cell.angle_gamma   90.00
#
_symmetry.space_group_name_H-M   'P 1'
#
loop_
_entity.id
_entity.type
_entity.pdbx_description
1 polymer ?
#
loop_
_entity_poly.entity_id
_entity_poly.type
_entity_poly.pdbx_seq_one_letter_code
_entity_poly.pdbx_strand_id
1 'polypeptide(L)'
;MSELVEWQRHSPTNGLVQCWWTWPMLDLIETWDWKDKVMLEMGSGLGTAWLRDRCKWVDSIEADLEWALRAGNNCIMKGKLNGEIHADQLPDGVQGTQPKYFSLIPKDKQYDIISIDGIYRTEAIEWAINHFKGREGLLILDNLDQDFVWISPKAMELLEPYEGEVFIQPGHVNHEGKPWNTRYYKIPA
;
A
#
# COMPACT_ATOMS: atom_id res chain seq x y z
N MET A 1 -27.53 1.12 -10.85
CA MET A 1 -26.45 2.06 -10.42
C MET A 1 -25.16 1.27 -10.53
N SER A 2 -24.13 1.84 -11.16
CA SER A 2 -22.87 1.10 -11.36
C SER A 2 -22.16 0.93 -10.00
N GLU A 3 -21.42 -0.17 -9.84
CA GLU A 3 -20.58 -0.47 -8.66
C GLU A 3 -19.67 0.71 -8.25
N LEU A 4 -19.19 1.49 -9.22
CA LEU A 4 -18.43 2.73 -9.00
C LEU A 4 -19.20 3.77 -8.15
N VAL A 5 -20.51 3.86 -8.27
CA VAL A 5 -21.35 4.83 -7.53
C VAL A 5 -21.51 4.40 -6.07
N GLU A 6 -21.52 3.11 -5.80
CA GLU A 6 -21.59 2.57 -4.45
C GLU A 6 -20.26 2.72 -3.72
N TRP A 7 -19.16 2.50 -4.41
CA TRP A 7 -17.80 2.78 -3.95
C TRP A 7 -17.60 4.27 -3.59
N GLN A 8 -18.11 5.17 -4.45
CA GLN A 8 -18.08 6.61 -4.22
C GLN A 8 -18.93 7.08 -3.03
N ARG A 9 -19.99 6.35 -2.69
CA ARG A 9 -20.90 6.71 -1.57
C ARG A 9 -20.34 6.44 -0.20
N HIS A 10 -19.48 5.44 -0.07
CA HIS A 10 -18.83 5.06 1.19
C HIS A 10 -17.46 5.73 1.39
N SER A 11 -17.10 6.61 0.44
CA SER A 11 -15.90 7.41 0.52
C SER A 11 -16.04 8.50 1.58
N PRO A 12 -15.24 8.50 2.66
CA PRO A 12 -15.23 9.61 3.61
C PRO A 12 -14.76 10.92 2.97
N THR A 13 -14.31 10.93 1.72
CA THR A 13 -13.80 12.10 0.98
C THR A 13 -14.75 12.60 -0.10
N ASN A 14 -16.07 12.34 -0.02
CA ASN A 14 -17.08 12.84 -0.96
C ASN A 14 -16.79 12.57 -2.45
N GLY A 15 -16.35 11.36 -2.79
CA GLY A 15 -16.20 10.92 -4.18
C GLY A 15 -14.91 11.33 -4.87
N LEU A 16 -13.99 11.96 -4.17
CA LEU A 16 -12.65 12.22 -4.68
C LEU A 16 -11.73 11.04 -4.36
N VAL A 17 -11.08 10.56 -5.37
CA VAL A 17 -10.21 9.37 -5.42
C VAL A 17 -9.53 9.03 -4.11
N GLN A 18 -9.67 7.79 -3.70
CA GLN A 18 -9.24 7.26 -2.43
C GLN A 18 -8.18 6.19 -2.59
N CYS A 19 -7.61 5.83 -1.46
CA CYS A 19 -6.93 4.57 -1.29
C CYS A 19 -7.88 3.41 -1.67
N TRP A 20 -7.41 2.45 -2.44
CA TRP A 20 -8.22 1.31 -2.91
C TRP A 20 -8.30 0.16 -1.89
N TRP A 21 -7.91 0.42 -0.66
CA TRP A 21 -8.10 -0.55 0.41
C TRP A 21 -9.59 -0.82 0.67
N THR A 22 -9.88 -1.98 1.23
CA THR A 22 -11.25 -2.37 1.52
C THR A 22 -11.94 -1.38 2.48
N TRP A 23 -13.23 -1.17 2.33
CA TRP A 23 -13.98 -0.21 3.18
C TRP A 23 -13.86 -0.52 4.67
N PRO A 24 -13.99 -1.79 5.14
CA PRO A 24 -13.80 -2.08 6.55
C PRO A 24 -12.41 -1.72 7.06
N MET A 25 -11.37 -1.85 6.22
CA MET A 25 -10.02 -1.40 6.57
C MET A 25 -9.95 0.13 6.65
N LEU A 26 -10.56 0.84 5.71
CA LEU A 26 -10.61 2.31 5.73
C LEU A 26 -11.34 2.84 6.96
N ASP A 27 -12.46 2.21 7.35
CA ASP A 27 -13.21 2.57 8.56
C ASP A 27 -12.37 2.39 9.82
N LEU A 28 -11.59 1.31 9.92
CA LEU A 28 -10.67 1.09 11.03
C LEU A 28 -9.57 2.16 11.08
N ILE A 29 -8.95 2.45 9.93
CA ILE A 29 -7.85 3.41 9.83
C ILE A 29 -8.27 4.82 10.24
N GLU A 30 -9.51 5.24 9.97
CA GLU A 30 -10.02 6.54 10.40
C GLU A 30 -10.03 6.67 11.95
N THR A 31 -9.95 5.57 12.67
CA THR A 31 -9.82 5.59 14.15
C THR A 31 -8.39 5.73 14.65
N TRP A 32 -7.38 5.66 13.77
CA TRP A 32 -5.96 5.70 14.13
C TRP A 32 -5.37 7.10 13.96
N ASP A 33 -4.42 7.46 14.83
CA ASP A 33 -3.67 8.72 14.71
C ASP A 33 -2.36 8.48 13.94
N TRP A 34 -2.32 9.00 12.71
CA TRP A 34 -1.17 8.88 11.80
C TRP A 34 -0.41 10.20 11.59
N LYS A 35 -0.84 11.29 12.22
CA LYS A 35 -0.32 12.64 11.95
C LYS A 35 1.19 12.77 12.13
N ASP A 36 1.77 12.02 13.07
CA ASP A 36 3.20 12.03 13.34
C ASP A 36 3.95 10.87 12.66
N LYS A 37 3.26 10.01 11.92
CA LYS A 37 3.82 8.82 11.30
C LYS A 37 4.46 9.11 9.95
N VAL A 38 5.57 8.43 9.71
CA VAL A 38 6.27 8.39 8.41
C VAL A 38 5.94 7.07 7.72
N MET A 39 5.45 7.14 6.49
CA MET A 39 4.98 5.98 5.76
C MET A 39 5.80 5.75 4.49
N LEU A 40 6.03 4.47 4.17
CA LEU A 40 6.46 4.01 2.86
C LEU A 40 5.27 3.33 2.17
N GLU A 41 4.93 3.80 0.98
CA GLU A 41 3.96 3.18 0.08
C GLU A 41 4.70 2.48 -1.06
N MET A 42 4.55 1.17 -1.19
CA MET A 42 5.11 0.38 -2.28
C MET A 42 4.00 0.09 -3.30
N GLY A 43 4.02 0.80 -4.41
CA GLY A 43 2.94 0.90 -5.38
C GLY A 43 2.16 2.19 -5.18
N SER A 44 2.57 3.27 -5.86
CA SER A 44 1.88 4.56 -5.76
C SER A 44 0.57 4.53 -6.55
N GLY A 45 -0.38 5.36 -6.14
CA GLY A 45 -1.66 5.44 -6.82
C GLY A 45 -2.43 6.72 -6.55
N LEU A 46 -3.67 6.73 -6.99
CA LEU A 46 -4.56 7.85 -6.70
C LEU A 46 -4.83 7.99 -5.19
N GLY A 47 -4.64 6.91 -4.43
CA GLY A 47 -4.70 6.87 -2.97
C GLY A 47 -3.54 7.59 -2.26
N THR A 48 -2.39 7.78 -2.91
CA THR A 48 -1.22 8.44 -2.32
C THR A 48 -1.57 9.80 -1.70
N ALA A 49 -2.41 10.60 -2.37
CA ALA A 49 -2.84 11.88 -1.84
C ALA A 49 -3.69 11.75 -0.57
N TRP A 50 -4.47 10.68 -0.44
CA TRP A 50 -5.26 10.36 0.75
C TRP A 50 -4.36 9.96 1.93
N LEU A 51 -3.30 9.19 1.66
CA LEU A 51 -2.27 8.83 2.67
C LEU A 51 -1.52 10.08 3.14
N ARG A 52 -1.13 10.96 2.22
CA ARG A 52 -0.47 12.23 2.54
C ARG A 52 -1.35 13.19 3.37
N ASP A 53 -2.67 13.05 3.31
CA ASP A 53 -3.57 13.83 4.17
C ASP A 53 -3.51 13.40 5.63
N ARG A 54 -3.11 12.18 5.90
CA ARG A 54 -3.13 11.54 7.22
C ARG A 54 -1.77 11.45 7.89
N CYS A 55 -0.74 11.18 7.10
CA CYS A 55 0.61 10.97 7.60
C CYS A 55 1.41 12.27 7.67
N LYS A 56 2.42 12.32 8.52
CA LYS A 56 3.42 13.38 8.54
C LYS A 56 4.18 13.45 7.22
N TRP A 57 4.53 12.29 6.68
CA TRP A 57 5.28 12.16 5.43
C TRP A 57 4.98 10.81 4.77
N VAL A 58 4.88 10.80 3.45
CA VAL A 58 4.71 9.57 2.66
C VAL A 58 5.72 9.54 1.53
N ASP A 59 6.65 8.60 1.57
CA ASP A 59 7.43 8.23 0.40
C ASP A 59 6.70 7.10 -0.33
N SER A 60 6.63 7.20 -1.64
CA SER A 60 6.05 6.16 -2.48
C SER A 60 7.09 5.67 -3.48
N ILE A 61 7.15 4.37 -3.73
CA ILE A 61 7.94 3.79 -4.82
C ILE A 61 7.02 3.20 -5.87
N GLU A 62 7.36 3.38 -7.16
CA GLU A 62 6.52 2.94 -8.27
C GLU A 62 7.34 2.39 -9.43
N ALA A 63 6.90 1.30 -10.01
CA ALA A 63 7.55 0.61 -11.13
C ALA A 63 7.02 1.05 -12.51
N ASP A 64 5.93 1.83 -12.55
CA ASP A 64 5.31 2.36 -13.74
C ASP A 64 5.32 3.91 -13.71
N LEU A 65 6.07 4.50 -14.64
CA LEU A 65 6.25 5.96 -14.71
C LEU A 65 4.94 6.70 -15.02
N GLU A 66 4.06 6.14 -15.84
CA GLU A 66 2.78 6.78 -16.16
C GLU A 66 1.89 6.81 -14.90
N TRP A 67 1.87 5.71 -14.16
CA TRP A 67 1.11 5.61 -12.91
C TRP A 67 1.68 6.55 -11.83
N ALA A 68 3.00 6.61 -11.70
CA ALA A 68 3.67 7.56 -10.80
C ALA A 68 3.33 9.02 -11.12
N LEU A 69 3.30 9.40 -12.41
CA LEU A 69 2.90 10.74 -12.85
C LEU A 69 1.44 11.06 -12.51
N ARG A 70 0.54 10.09 -12.69
CA ARG A 70 -0.89 10.26 -12.30
C ARG A 70 -1.03 10.48 -10.80
N ALA A 71 -0.35 9.68 -9.99
CA ALA A 71 -0.33 9.83 -8.53
C ALA A 71 0.24 11.18 -8.09
N GLY A 72 1.38 11.59 -8.66
CA GLY A 72 2.02 12.87 -8.40
C GLY A 72 1.13 14.07 -8.76
N ASN A 73 0.53 14.06 -9.94
CA ASN A 73 -0.40 15.11 -10.36
C ASN A 73 -1.62 15.20 -9.42
N ASN A 74 -2.16 14.07 -8.99
CA ASN A 74 -3.27 14.04 -8.03
C ASN A 74 -2.85 14.66 -6.68
N CYS A 75 -1.64 14.37 -6.18
CA CYS A 75 -1.10 14.99 -4.97
C CYS A 75 -0.99 16.51 -5.11
N ILE A 76 -0.42 16.98 -6.23
CA ILE A 76 -0.27 18.43 -6.52
C ILE A 76 -1.64 19.11 -6.58
N MET A 77 -2.60 18.58 -7.32
CA MET A 77 -3.94 19.13 -7.46
C MET A 77 -4.67 19.23 -6.11
N LYS A 78 -4.40 18.32 -5.19
CA LYS A 78 -4.98 18.32 -3.84
C LYS A 78 -4.15 19.07 -2.81
N GLY A 79 -3.02 19.67 -3.20
CA GLY A 79 -2.11 20.39 -2.30
C GLY A 79 -1.42 19.50 -1.27
N LYS A 80 -1.25 18.20 -1.57
CA LYS A 80 -0.64 17.21 -0.70
C LYS A 80 0.84 17.03 -1.06
N LEU A 81 1.71 17.86 -0.49
CA LEU A 81 3.13 17.96 -0.84
C LEU A 81 4.08 17.35 0.20
N ASN A 82 3.54 16.73 1.24
CA ASN A 82 4.31 16.09 2.31
C ASN A 82 4.72 14.65 1.92
N GLY A 83 5.56 14.52 0.90
CA GLY A 83 6.08 13.23 0.44
C GLY A 83 6.71 13.32 -0.95
N GLU A 84 7.37 12.25 -1.34
CA GLU A 84 8.01 12.08 -2.65
C GLU A 84 7.51 10.80 -3.31
N ILE A 85 7.55 10.74 -4.65
CA ILE A 85 7.33 9.53 -5.44
C ILE A 85 8.63 9.22 -6.18
N HIS A 86 9.23 8.10 -5.86
CA HIS A 86 10.44 7.59 -6.49
C HIS A 86 10.03 6.51 -7.50
N ALA A 87 10.26 6.74 -8.77
CA ALA A 87 9.78 5.83 -9.80
C ALA A 87 10.82 5.54 -10.86
N ASP A 88 10.75 4.33 -11.43
CA ASP A 88 11.48 3.93 -12.63
C ASP A 88 10.58 2.98 -13.44
N GLN A 89 10.69 3.00 -14.76
CA GLN A 89 9.95 2.07 -15.62
C GLN A 89 10.60 0.69 -15.51
N LEU A 90 9.97 -0.19 -14.76
CA LEU A 90 10.43 -1.57 -14.55
C LEU A 90 9.44 -2.54 -15.20
N PRO A 91 9.92 -3.55 -15.93
CA PRO A 91 9.04 -4.59 -16.46
C PRO A 91 8.49 -5.45 -15.33
N ASP A 92 7.20 -5.70 -15.35
CA ASP A 92 6.53 -6.55 -14.37
C ASP A 92 7.06 -7.98 -14.39
N GLY A 93 7.35 -8.52 -13.20
CA GLY A 93 7.71 -9.92 -13.01
C GLY A 93 9.03 -10.36 -13.66
N VAL A 94 9.83 -9.43 -14.20
CA VAL A 94 11.12 -9.75 -14.83
C VAL A 94 12.17 -10.01 -13.78
N GLN A 95 12.77 -11.19 -13.81
CA GLN A 95 13.88 -11.55 -12.95
C GLN A 95 15.04 -10.53 -13.07
N GLY A 96 15.61 -10.09 -11.94
CA GLY A 96 16.72 -9.14 -11.91
C GLY A 96 16.29 -7.66 -11.80
N THR A 97 15.01 -7.33 -11.90
CA THR A 97 14.52 -5.95 -11.67
C THR A 97 14.24 -5.64 -10.21
N GLN A 98 14.07 -6.66 -9.36
CA GLN A 98 13.86 -6.50 -7.91
C GLN A 98 14.88 -5.57 -7.23
N PRO A 99 16.21 -5.70 -7.44
CA PRO A 99 17.17 -4.80 -6.82
C PRO A 99 16.96 -3.33 -7.21
N LYS A 100 16.51 -3.07 -8.46
CA LYS A 100 16.19 -1.71 -8.92
C LYS A 100 14.96 -1.17 -8.21
N TYR A 101 13.90 -1.98 -8.07
CA TYR A 101 12.68 -1.58 -7.38
C TYR A 101 12.98 -1.16 -5.94
N PHE A 102 13.69 -1.98 -5.19
CA PHE A 102 14.05 -1.66 -3.80
C PHE A 102 15.09 -0.53 -3.70
N SER A 103 15.87 -0.26 -4.75
CA SER A 103 16.79 0.88 -4.77
C SER A 103 16.08 2.24 -4.85
N LEU A 104 14.79 2.26 -5.19
CA LEU A 104 13.95 3.46 -5.16
C LEU A 104 13.62 3.91 -3.72
N ILE A 105 13.76 3.01 -2.74
CA ILE A 105 13.49 3.34 -1.33
C ILE A 105 14.59 4.26 -0.80
N PRO A 106 14.24 5.43 -0.23
CA PRO A 106 15.19 6.30 0.46
C PRO A 106 15.97 5.57 1.56
N LYS A 107 17.32 5.61 1.50
CA LYS A 107 18.18 4.74 2.32
C LYS A 107 18.20 5.08 3.81
N ASP A 108 18.06 6.35 4.16
CA ASP A 108 18.29 6.86 5.52
C ASP A 108 17.01 7.21 6.26
N LYS A 109 15.87 6.74 5.75
CA LYS A 109 14.57 6.99 6.37
C LYS A 109 14.08 5.81 7.21
N GLN A 110 13.45 6.14 8.33
CA GLN A 110 12.73 5.21 9.18
C GLN A 110 11.24 5.38 8.93
N TYR A 111 10.54 4.28 8.67
CA TYR A 111 9.11 4.26 8.42
C TYR A 111 8.38 3.59 9.58
N ASP A 112 7.30 4.20 10.04
CA ASP A 112 6.42 3.65 11.08
C ASP A 112 5.35 2.74 10.48
N ILE A 113 5.00 3.02 9.22
CA ILE A 113 3.98 2.31 8.46
C ILE A 113 4.55 1.97 7.08
N ILE A 114 4.33 0.73 6.63
CA ILE A 114 4.66 0.30 5.27
C ILE A 114 3.40 -0.30 4.65
N SER A 115 2.98 0.22 3.49
CA SER A 115 1.93 -0.42 2.67
C SER A 115 2.51 -1.05 1.43
N ILE A 116 1.99 -2.21 1.05
CA ILE A 116 2.43 -2.97 -0.11
C ILE A 116 1.22 -3.28 -0.99
N ASP A 117 1.19 -2.64 -2.16
CA ASP A 117 0.19 -2.83 -3.22
C ASP A 117 0.83 -2.84 -4.63
N GLY A 118 2.16 -2.83 -4.69
CA GLY A 118 2.94 -2.84 -5.93
C GLY A 118 3.32 -4.24 -6.39
N ILE A 119 4.44 -4.31 -7.11
CA ILE A 119 5.07 -5.56 -7.56
C ILE A 119 6.00 -6.15 -6.50
N TYR A 120 6.48 -7.39 -6.70
CA TYR A 120 7.41 -8.11 -5.81
C TYR A 120 6.94 -8.17 -4.34
N ARG A 121 5.65 -8.43 -4.11
CA ARG A 121 5.01 -8.35 -2.78
C ARG A 121 5.66 -9.26 -1.76
N THR A 122 6.09 -10.46 -2.13
CA THR A 122 6.78 -11.39 -1.21
C THR A 122 8.09 -10.80 -0.70
N GLU A 123 8.92 -10.27 -1.59
CA GLU A 123 10.19 -9.64 -1.26
C GLU A 123 9.99 -8.31 -0.53
N ALA A 124 8.93 -7.57 -0.85
CA ALA A 124 8.54 -6.36 -0.16
C ALA A 124 8.13 -6.62 1.30
N ILE A 125 7.41 -7.72 1.56
CA ILE A 125 7.09 -8.19 2.92
C ILE A 125 8.37 -8.53 3.68
N GLU A 126 9.28 -9.31 3.07
CA GLU A 126 10.56 -9.66 3.69
C GLU A 126 11.40 -8.41 4.01
N TRP A 127 11.44 -7.46 3.08
CA TRP A 127 12.11 -6.18 3.28
C TRP A 127 11.47 -5.39 4.44
N ALA A 128 10.15 -5.27 4.48
CA ALA A 128 9.42 -4.54 5.51
C ALA A 128 9.64 -5.14 6.91
N ILE A 129 9.58 -6.47 7.04
CA ILE A 129 9.87 -7.17 8.30
C ILE A 129 11.30 -6.87 8.77
N ASN A 130 12.28 -6.92 7.87
CA ASN A 130 13.66 -6.58 8.19
C ASN A 130 13.84 -5.11 8.56
N HIS A 131 13.09 -4.20 7.92
CA HIS A 131 13.08 -2.77 8.25
C HIS A 131 12.58 -2.51 9.67
N PHE A 132 11.58 -3.26 10.13
CA PHE A 132 11.02 -3.13 11.48
C PHE A 132 11.80 -3.89 12.56
N LYS A 133 12.86 -4.64 12.21
CA LYS A 133 13.62 -5.42 13.19
C LYS A 133 14.14 -4.56 14.34
N GLY A 134 13.73 -4.91 15.57
CA GLY A 134 14.08 -4.18 16.80
C GLY A 134 13.31 -2.87 17.01
N ARG A 135 12.18 -2.69 16.31
CA ARG A 135 11.27 -1.55 16.48
C ARG A 135 9.85 -1.94 16.10
N GLU A 136 8.89 -1.28 16.67
CA GLU A 136 7.48 -1.46 16.30
C GLU A 136 7.20 -0.90 14.91
N GLY A 137 6.30 -1.56 14.16
CA GLY A 137 5.84 -1.11 12.87
C GLY A 137 4.48 -1.65 12.50
N LEU A 138 3.86 -0.99 11.53
CA LEU A 138 2.59 -1.40 10.95
C LEU A 138 2.79 -1.75 9.48
N LEU A 139 2.46 -2.98 9.11
CA LEU A 139 2.49 -3.46 7.73
C LEU A 139 1.07 -3.59 7.20
N ILE A 140 0.77 -2.97 6.06
CA ILE A 140 -0.53 -3.03 5.39
C ILE A 140 -0.33 -3.66 4.02
N LEU A 141 -1.16 -4.65 3.70
CA LEU A 141 -1.05 -5.44 2.48
C LEU A 141 -2.40 -5.45 1.76
N ASP A 142 -2.39 -5.05 0.48
CA ASP A 142 -3.60 -5.14 -0.33
C ASP A 142 -3.58 -6.38 -1.22
N ASN A 143 -4.72 -7.07 -1.30
CA ASN A 143 -4.96 -8.22 -2.19
C ASN A 143 -3.90 -9.34 -2.11
N LEU A 144 -3.48 -9.71 -0.89
CA LEU A 144 -2.44 -10.73 -0.69
C LEU A 144 -2.85 -12.14 -1.12
N ASP A 145 -4.15 -12.46 -1.15
CA ASP A 145 -4.68 -13.80 -1.48
C ASP A 145 -4.84 -14.04 -2.98
N GLN A 146 -4.50 -13.07 -3.80
CA GLN A 146 -4.67 -13.20 -5.24
C GLN A 146 -3.44 -13.88 -5.85
N ASP A 147 -3.68 -14.73 -6.85
CA ASP A 147 -2.62 -15.47 -7.54
C ASP A 147 -1.86 -14.54 -8.50
N PHE A 148 -1.24 -13.49 -7.96
CA PHE A 148 -0.33 -12.66 -8.72
C PHE A 148 1.04 -13.33 -8.80
N VAL A 149 1.70 -13.20 -9.94
CA VAL A 149 3.03 -13.78 -10.18
C VAL A 149 4.11 -13.30 -9.20
N TRP A 150 3.87 -12.20 -8.50
CA TRP A 150 4.79 -11.61 -7.49
C TRP A 150 4.40 -11.90 -6.04
N ILE A 151 3.40 -12.77 -5.81
CA ILE A 151 3.04 -13.27 -4.48
C ILE A 151 3.32 -14.78 -4.46
N SER A 152 4.14 -15.22 -3.54
CA SER A 152 4.43 -16.64 -3.34
C SER A 152 3.88 -17.13 -2.00
N PRO A 153 3.72 -18.46 -1.80
CA PRO A 153 3.33 -19.03 -0.51
C PRO A 153 4.23 -18.57 0.65
N LYS A 154 5.50 -18.28 0.39
CA LYS A 154 6.45 -17.72 1.36
C LYS A 154 5.95 -16.43 2.00
N ALA A 155 5.14 -15.63 1.30
CA ALA A 155 4.57 -14.39 1.86
C ALA A 155 3.75 -14.67 3.13
N MET A 156 2.92 -15.72 3.11
CA MET A 156 2.10 -16.11 4.26
C MET A 156 2.94 -16.70 5.39
N GLU A 157 3.96 -17.49 5.07
CA GLU A 157 4.91 -18.05 6.06
C GLU A 157 5.66 -16.94 6.80
N LEU A 158 6.08 -15.88 6.09
CA LEU A 158 6.75 -14.71 6.68
C LEU A 158 5.85 -13.95 7.66
N LEU A 159 4.55 -13.96 7.44
CA LEU A 159 3.56 -13.21 8.22
C LEU A 159 2.98 -14.02 9.39
N GLU A 160 3.10 -15.34 9.38
CA GLU A 160 2.55 -16.24 10.41
C GLU A 160 2.93 -15.85 11.86
N PRO A 161 4.15 -15.36 12.15
CA PRO A 161 4.53 -14.98 13.52
C PRO A 161 3.86 -13.70 14.04
N TYR A 162 3.17 -12.93 13.19
CA TYR A 162 2.70 -11.60 13.55
C TYR A 162 1.19 -11.55 13.74
N GLU A 163 0.73 -10.73 14.71
CA GLU A 163 -0.68 -10.45 14.91
C GLU A 163 -1.21 -9.60 13.74
N GLY A 164 -2.24 -10.07 13.08
CA GLY A 164 -2.84 -9.39 11.94
C GLY A 164 -4.32 -9.65 11.80
N GLU A 165 -4.96 -8.83 10.98
CA GLU A 165 -6.39 -8.92 10.68
C GLU A 165 -6.65 -8.74 9.19
N VAL A 166 -7.67 -9.43 8.68
CA VAL A 166 -8.08 -9.43 7.27
C VAL A 166 -9.42 -8.74 7.12
N PHE A 167 -9.50 -7.78 6.23
CA PHE A 167 -10.70 -7.02 5.89
C PHE A 167 -11.14 -7.35 4.47
N ILE A 168 -12.33 -7.89 4.33
CA ILE A 168 -12.90 -8.31 3.04
C ILE A 168 -13.83 -7.22 2.53
N GLN A 169 -13.70 -6.86 1.25
CA GLN A 169 -14.58 -5.92 0.59
C GLN A 169 -15.95 -6.56 0.33
N PRO A 170 -17.03 -6.05 0.93
CA PRO A 170 -18.35 -6.58 0.69
C PRO A 170 -18.79 -6.44 -0.77
N GLY A 171 -19.27 -7.54 -1.36
CA GLY A 171 -19.85 -7.53 -2.70
C GLY A 171 -18.88 -7.44 -3.87
N HIS A 172 -17.57 -7.39 -3.60
CA HIS A 172 -16.54 -7.34 -4.65
C HIS A 172 -15.71 -8.61 -4.69
N VAL A 173 -15.56 -9.15 -5.87
CA VAL A 173 -14.67 -10.26 -6.15
C VAL A 173 -13.81 -9.92 -7.38
N ASN A 174 -12.60 -10.46 -7.43
CA ASN A 174 -11.76 -10.34 -8.60
C ASN A 174 -12.27 -11.24 -9.75
N HIS A 175 -11.59 -11.25 -10.88
CA HIS A 175 -11.93 -12.05 -12.06
C HIS A 175 -11.90 -13.57 -11.79
N GLU A 176 -11.29 -14.03 -10.69
CA GLU A 176 -11.26 -15.43 -10.27
C GLU A 176 -12.34 -15.77 -9.22
N GLY A 177 -13.21 -14.82 -8.88
CA GLY A 177 -14.25 -14.98 -7.87
C GLY A 177 -13.73 -14.90 -6.43
N LYS A 178 -12.47 -14.51 -6.21
CA LYS A 178 -11.90 -14.31 -4.87
C LYS A 178 -12.27 -12.91 -4.36
N PRO A 179 -12.69 -12.76 -3.09
CA PRO A 179 -13.01 -11.45 -2.53
C PRO A 179 -11.76 -10.58 -2.42
N TRP A 180 -11.91 -9.30 -2.71
CA TRP A 180 -10.87 -8.32 -2.42
C TRP A 180 -10.68 -8.21 -0.93
N ASN A 181 -9.41 -8.13 -0.50
CA ASN A 181 -9.07 -8.02 0.90
C ASN A 181 -7.87 -7.08 1.09
N THR A 182 -7.90 -6.37 2.21
CA THR A 182 -6.76 -5.64 2.74
C THR A 182 -6.44 -6.22 4.11
N ARG A 183 -5.18 -6.36 4.43
CA ARG A 183 -4.71 -6.89 5.72
C ARG A 183 -3.81 -5.89 6.39
N TYR A 184 -3.75 -5.92 7.72
CA TYR A 184 -2.65 -5.33 8.43
C TYR A 184 -1.98 -6.34 9.36
N TYR A 185 -0.73 -6.06 9.71
CA TYR A 185 0.05 -6.81 10.69
C TYR A 185 0.80 -5.84 11.60
N LYS A 186 0.77 -6.11 12.90
CA LYS A 186 1.58 -5.40 13.89
C LYS A 186 2.90 -6.14 14.02
N ILE A 187 3.98 -5.45 13.71
CA ILE A 187 5.34 -5.98 13.87
C ILE A 187 5.86 -5.45 15.20
N PRO A 188 6.13 -6.31 16.19
CA PRO A 188 6.67 -5.89 17.49
C PRO A 188 8.15 -5.48 17.39
N ALA A 189 8.64 -4.77 18.40
CA ALA A 189 10.04 -4.40 18.54
C ALA A 189 10.97 -5.62 18.78
#